data_18485e13d67f3a044c1633a807d17962
#
_entry.id   18485e13d67f3a044c1633a807d17962
#
_cell.length_a   1.000
_cell.length_b   1.000
_cell.length_c   1.000
_cell.angle_alpha   90.00
_cell.angle_beta   90.00
_cell.angle_gamma   90.00
#
_symmetry.space_group_name_H-M   'P 1'
#
loop_
_entity.id
_entity.type
_entity.pdbx_description
1 polymer ?
#
loop_
_entity_poly.entity_id
_entity_poly.type
_entity_poly.pdbx_seq_one_letter_code
_entity_poly.pdbx_strand_id
1 'polypeptide(L)'
;YKFAAQEATSVVEDVDFQVGRTGAITPVARLQPTFVGGVTVTNATLHNMDEIARLDLHVGDRVMIRRAGDVVPQIAGVISSQRPADARGIELPKGCPSCGSSIMRQGDEVVVRCSATRDFCPAQRKEGLKHFVSRLALDVDGLGDKLIDQLVDQELVANAADLFALTHQQLVALERMGAKSADKLLAALEAAKQTTLPRFIYALGIREVGEATAAALAHHFGDIEPLCDADAQALEAVSDIGPIVAQSI
;
A
#
# COMPACT_ATOMS: atom_id res chain seq x y z
N TYR A 1 3.09 -23.45 -19.58
CA TYR A 1 4.45 -23.79 -19.15
C TYR A 1 4.94 -22.68 -18.23
N LYS A 2 5.27 -22.99 -16.96
CA LYS A 2 5.91 -22.04 -16.05
C LYS A 2 7.41 -22.29 -16.06
N PHE A 3 8.20 -21.25 -16.34
CA PHE A 3 9.64 -21.31 -16.13
C PHE A 3 9.96 -21.55 -14.64
N ALA A 4 11.05 -22.26 -14.36
CA ALA A 4 11.53 -22.44 -13.01
C ALA A 4 11.85 -21.05 -12.39
N ALA A 5 11.48 -20.85 -11.13
CA ALA A 5 11.84 -19.65 -10.41
C ALA A 5 13.36 -19.56 -10.31
N GLN A 6 13.90 -18.36 -10.53
CA GLN A 6 15.32 -18.12 -10.31
C GLN A 6 15.58 -17.89 -8.84
N GLU A 7 16.62 -18.48 -8.31
CA GLU A 7 17.02 -18.41 -6.91
C GLU A 7 18.42 -17.83 -6.77
N ALA A 8 18.63 -17.06 -5.71
CA ALA A 8 19.92 -16.53 -5.31
C ALA A 8 20.01 -16.47 -3.79
N THR A 9 21.21 -16.32 -3.25
CA THR A 9 21.40 -16.13 -1.80
C THR A 9 21.73 -14.67 -1.50
N SER A 10 21.19 -14.18 -0.38
CA SER A 10 21.47 -12.84 0.13
C SER A 10 21.63 -12.88 1.66
N VAL A 11 21.91 -11.75 2.28
CA VAL A 11 21.96 -11.56 3.72
C VAL A 11 20.89 -10.55 4.12
N VAL A 12 20.16 -10.83 5.21
CA VAL A 12 19.22 -9.89 5.81
C VAL A 12 20.00 -8.89 6.63
N GLU A 13 20.09 -7.66 6.15
CA GLU A 13 20.82 -6.58 6.83
C GLU A 13 19.98 -5.93 7.93
N ASP A 14 18.66 -5.79 7.68
CA ASP A 14 17.70 -5.24 8.65
C ASP A 14 16.26 -5.59 8.26
N VAL A 15 15.29 -5.22 9.09
CA VAL A 15 13.86 -5.35 8.79
C VAL A 15 13.15 -4.03 9.08
N ASP A 16 12.57 -3.45 8.04
CA ASP A 16 11.71 -2.27 8.14
C ASP A 16 10.24 -2.70 8.30
N PHE A 17 9.45 -1.89 8.99
CA PHE A 17 8.01 -2.09 9.10
C PHE A 17 7.27 -0.99 8.34
N GLN A 18 6.65 -1.35 7.22
CA GLN A 18 5.91 -0.42 6.35
C GLN A 18 4.44 -0.37 6.74
N VAL A 19 3.83 0.81 6.66
CA VAL A 19 2.41 1.02 6.98
C VAL A 19 1.66 1.28 5.68
N GLY A 20 0.77 0.36 5.33
CA GLY A 20 -0.07 0.48 4.12
C GLY A 20 -1.30 1.39 4.33
N ARG A 21 -2.06 1.61 3.26
CA ARG A 21 -3.23 2.50 3.24
C ARG A 21 -4.35 2.13 4.23
N THR A 22 -4.44 0.85 4.60
CA THR A 22 -5.41 0.33 5.59
C THR A 22 -4.83 0.21 7.00
N GLY A 23 -3.67 0.82 7.25
CA GLY A 23 -2.96 0.73 8.51
C GLY A 23 -2.18 -0.57 8.71
N ALA A 24 -2.27 -1.54 7.81
CA ALA A 24 -1.54 -2.81 7.90
C ALA A 24 -0.03 -2.56 8.02
N ILE A 25 0.60 -3.18 9.02
CA ILE A 25 2.04 -3.09 9.26
C ILE A 25 2.69 -4.33 8.69
N THR A 26 3.44 -4.14 7.61
CA THR A 26 4.08 -5.21 6.85
C THR A 26 5.59 -5.18 7.08
N PRO A 27 6.20 -6.25 7.62
CA PRO A 27 7.64 -6.36 7.71
C PRO A 27 8.26 -6.58 6.31
N VAL A 28 9.35 -5.86 6.04
CA VAL A 28 10.10 -5.93 4.78
C VAL A 28 11.58 -6.11 5.12
N ALA A 29 12.15 -7.23 4.70
CA ALA A 29 13.57 -7.47 4.86
C ALA A 29 14.38 -6.55 3.94
N ARG A 30 15.37 -5.85 4.50
CA ARG A 30 16.46 -5.20 3.77
C ARG A 30 17.54 -6.23 3.50
N LEU A 31 17.87 -6.40 2.25
CA LEU A 31 18.78 -7.43 1.80
C LEU A 31 20.06 -6.82 1.25
N GLN A 32 21.17 -7.48 1.48
CA GLN A 32 22.38 -7.22 0.71
C GLN A 32 22.03 -7.26 -0.79
N PRO A 33 22.37 -6.23 -1.58
CA PRO A 33 22.01 -6.16 -3.00
C PRO A 33 22.43 -7.42 -3.75
N THR A 34 21.46 -8.15 -4.30
CA THR A 34 21.70 -9.44 -4.95
C THR A 34 20.99 -9.50 -6.30
N PHE A 35 21.72 -9.89 -7.35
CA PHE A 35 21.16 -10.01 -8.68
C PHE A 35 20.43 -11.34 -8.84
N VAL A 36 19.12 -11.29 -9.14
CA VAL A 36 18.29 -12.47 -9.39
C VAL A 36 17.15 -12.11 -10.35
N GLY A 37 16.88 -12.98 -11.32
CA GLY A 37 15.78 -12.78 -12.26
C GLY A 37 15.90 -11.50 -13.10
N GLY A 38 17.13 -11.09 -13.48
CA GLY A 38 17.37 -9.91 -14.31
C GLY A 38 17.35 -8.56 -13.59
N VAL A 39 17.17 -8.55 -12.27
CA VAL A 39 17.15 -7.31 -11.45
C VAL A 39 17.98 -7.45 -10.18
N THR A 40 18.45 -6.32 -9.65
CA THR A 40 19.08 -6.28 -8.32
C THR A 40 17.99 -6.13 -7.26
N VAL A 41 17.87 -7.14 -6.39
CA VAL A 41 16.93 -7.17 -5.27
C VAL A 41 17.62 -6.66 -4.02
N THR A 42 17.04 -5.66 -3.38
CA THR A 42 17.50 -5.05 -2.12
C THR A 42 16.47 -5.19 -1.00
N ASN A 43 15.23 -5.56 -1.32
CA ASN A 43 14.14 -5.71 -0.36
C ASN A 43 13.29 -6.93 -0.72
N ALA A 44 12.75 -7.60 0.31
CA ALA A 44 11.77 -8.67 0.13
C ALA A 44 10.67 -8.55 1.18
N THR A 45 9.42 -8.72 0.79
CA THR A 45 8.31 -8.76 1.76
C THR A 45 8.40 -10.00 2.62
N LEU A 46 8.13 -9.83 3.92
CA LEU A 46 7.98 -10.91 4.90
C LEU A 46 6.50 -11.17 5.23
N HIS A 47 5.60 -10.48 4.55
CA HIS A 47 4.14 -10.57 4.69
C HIS A 47 3.63 -10.22 6.10
N ASN A 48 4.04 -10.96 7.14
CA ASN A 48 3.61 -10.78 8.53
C ASN A 48 4.60 -11.43 9.52
N MET A 49 4.35 -11.27 10.81
CA MET A 49 5.20 -11.84 11.87
C MET A 49 5.14 -13.39 11.94
N ASP A 50 4.02 -13.98 11.53
CA ASP A 50 3.87 -15.44 11.53
C ASP A 50 4.76 -16.08 10.46
N GLU A 51 4.96 -15.41 9.34
CA GLU A 51 5.92 -15.87 8.32
C GLU A 51 7.37 -15.75 8.79
N ILE A 52 7.71 -14.69 9.54
CA ILE A 52 9.02 -14.52 10.17
C ILE A 52 9.27 -15.68 11.17
N ALA A 53 8.26 -15.98 12.00
CA ALA A 53 8.33 -17.09 12.95
C ALA A 53 8.43 -18.46 12.25
N ARG A 54 7.66 -18.67 11.17
CA ARG A 54 7.68 -19.90 10.38
C ARG A 54 9.06 -20.16 9.75
N LEU A 55 9.71 -19.09 9.28
CA LEU A 55 11.05 -19.15 8.70
C LEU A 55 12.17 -19.21 9.76
N ASP A 56 11.87 -18.94 11.02
CA ASP A 56 12.84 -18.67 12.07
C ASP A 56 13.89 -17.64 11.64
N LEU A 57 13.40 -16.53 11.03
CA LEU A 57 14.23 -15.50 10.39
C LEU A 57 14.79 -14.52 11.42
N HIS A 58 16.10 -14.24 11.30
CA HIS A 58 16.83 -13.27 12.12
C HIS A 58 17.55 -12.24 11.21
N VAL A 59 17.74 -11.06 11.73
CA VAL A 59 18.66 -10.09 11.10
C VAL A 59 20.08 -10.65 11.19
N GLY A 60 20.80 -10.65 10.09
CA GLY A 60 22.11 -11.28 9.92
C GLY A 60 22.04 -12.62 9.19
N ASP A 61 20.87 -13.25 9.08
CA ASP A 61 20.73 -14.54 8.39
C ASP A 61 21.08 -14.47 6.92
N ARG A 62 21.71 -15.53 6.43
CA ARG A 62 21.80 -15.82 5.00
C ARG A 62 20.51 -16.52 4.56
N VAL A 63 19.89 -15.97 3.52
CA VAL A 63 18.58 -16.40 3.03
C VAL A 63 18.61 -16.76 1.55
N MET A 64 17.73 -17.67 1.17
CA MET A 64 17.42 -17.96 -0.24
C MET A 64 16.31 -17.03 -0.70
N ILE A 65 16.58 -16.22 -1.72
CA ILE A 65 15.59 -15.38 -2.39
C ILE A 65 15.12 -16.09 -3.66
N ARG A 66 13.82 -16.03 -3.88
CA ARG A 66 13.17 -16.57 -5.08
C ARG A 66 12.41 -15.46 -5.79
N ARG A 67 12.60 -15.39 -7.11
CA ARG A 67 11.79 -14.55 -7.99
C ARG A 67 11.18 -15.42 -9.10
N ALA A 68 9.85 -15.43 -9.18
CA ALA A 68 9.11 -16.13 -10.23
C ALA A 68 8.53 -15.08 -11.19
N GLY A 69 9.13 -14.89 -12.37
CA GLY A 69 8.72 -13.88 -13.33
C GLY A 69 8.80 -12.45 -12.77
N ASP A 70 7.81 -11.62 -13.06
CA ASP A 70 7.71 -10.24 -12.55
C ASP A 70 7.08 -10.13 -11.14
N VAL A 71 7.04 -11.23 -10.39
CA VAL A 71 6.48 -11.26 -9.04
C VAL A 71 7.48 -10.68 -8.05
N VAL A 72 6.94 -10.07 -6.97
CA VAL A 72 7.73 -9.51 -5.86
C VAL A 72 8.69 -10.57 -5.29
N PRO A 73 9.99 -10.24 -5.11
CA PRO A 73 10.94 -11.16 -4.51
C PRO A 73 10.51 -11.62 -3.13
N GLN A 74 10.67 -12.90 -2.85
CA GLN A 74 10.30 -13.51 -1.57
C GLN A 74 11.47 -14.28 -0.99
N ILE A 75 11.54 -14.33 0.35
CA ILE A 75 12.46 -15.20 1.06
C ILE A 75 11.88 -16.62 1.03
N ALA A 76 12.55 -17.54 0.34
CA ALA A 76 12.14 -18.94 0.22
C ALA A 76 12.54 -19.77 1.44
N GLY A 77 13.61 -19.39 2.14
CA GLY A 77 14.10 -20.08 3.32
C GLY A 77 15.37 -19.45 3.90
N VAL A 78 15.70 -19.86 5.11
CA VAL A 78 16.90 -19.46 5.85
C VAL A 78 17.94 -20.58 5.78
N ILE A 79 19.21 -20.22 5.58
CA ILE A 79 20.34 -21.14 5.63
C ILE A 79 20.89 -21.15 7.05
N SER A 80 20.20 -21.84 7.96
CA SER A 80 20.45 -21.83 9.40
C SER A 80 21.88 -22.27 9.78
N SER A 81 22.50 -23.14 8.97
CA SER A 81 23.90 -23.54 9.17
C SER A 81 24.93 -22.41 8.98
N GLN A 82 24.51 -21.30 8.39
CA GLN A 82 25.34 -20.11 8.15
C GLN A 82 24.89 -18.90 8.98
N ARG A 83 24.04 -19.12 9.99
CA ARG A 83 23.59 -18.04 10.91
C ARG A 83 24.78 -17.53 11.72
N PRO A 84 25.06 -16.21 11.69
CA PRO A 84 26.12 -15.64 12.51
C PRO A 84 25.73 -15.67 14.00
N ALA A 85 26.74 -15.69 14.90
CA ALA A 85 26.50 -15.76 16.34
C ALA A 85 25.83 -14.49 16.91
N ASP A 86 25.91 -13.37 16.21
CA ASP A 86 25.33 -12.07 16.56
C ASP A 86 23.99 -11.81 15.86
N ALA A 87 23.39 -12.82 15.21
CA ALA A 87 22.07 -12.71 14.61
C ALA A 87 21.02 -12.26 15.64
N ARG A 88 20.17 -11.30 15.23
CA ARG A 88 19.18 -10.68 16.13
C ARG A 88 17.76 -11.11 15.74
N GLY A 89 16.96 -11.46 16.75
CA GLY A 89 15.52 -11.69 16.56
C GLY A 89 14.82 -10.43 16.01
N ILE A 90 13.73 -10.65 15.26
CA ILE A 90 12.91 -9.59 14.69
C ILE A 90 11.69 -9.43 15.58
N GLU A 91 11.54 -8.25 16.16
CA GLU A 91 10.42 -7.93 17.05
C GLU A 91 9.48 -6.92 16.39
N LEU A 92 8.17 -7.09 16.65
CA LEU A 92 7.18 -6.12 16.25
C LEU A 92 7.42 -4.78 16.97
N PRO A 93 7.34 -3.63 16.29
CA PRO A 93 7.49 -2.33 16.93
C PRO A 93 6.40 -2.12 17.99
N LYS A 94 6.71 -1.39 19.07
CA LYS A 94 5.77 -1.11 20.17
C LYS A 94 4.60 -0.21 19.76
N GLY A 95 4.74 0.51 18.65
CA GLY A 95 3.73 1.39 18.09
C GLY A 95 3.93 1.56 16.59
N CYS A 96 3.00 2.26 15.96
CA CYS A 96 3.07 2.54 14.52
C CYS A 96 4.38 3.27 14.16
N PRO A 97 5.20 2.75 13.23
CA PRO A 97 6.46 3.39 12.88
C PRO A 97 6.32 4.77 12.23
N SER A 98 5.11 5.11 11.75
CA SER A 98 4.86 6.41 11.11
C SER A 98 4.30 7.46 12.07
N CYS A 99 3.34 7.10 12.95
CA CYS A 99 2.65 8.07 13.79
C CYS A 99 2.75 7.80 15.29
N GLY A 100 3.42 6.72 15.72
CA GLY A 100 3.57 6.35 17.13
C GLY A 100 2.32 5.80 17.82
N SER A 101 1.15 5.82 17.17
CA SER A 101 -0.10 5.29 17.74
C SER A 101 0.01 3.80 18.05
N SER A 102 -0.86 3.31 18.93
CA SER A 102 -0.92 1.89 19.26
C SER A 102 -1.16 1.03 18.01
N ILE A 103 -0.68 -0.19 18.07
CA ILE A 103 -0.91 -1.19 17.04
C ILE A 103 -1.73 -2.34 17.62
N MET A 104 -2.62 -2.92 16.81
CA MET A 104 -3.51 -3.96 17.26
C MET A 104 -3.78 -5.00 16.19
N ARG A 105 -4.12 -6.22 16.60
CA ARG A 105 -4.76 -7.23 15.74
C ARG A 105 -6.27 -7.09 15.88
N GLN A 106 -7.01 -7.18 14.80
CA GLN A 106 -8.47 -7.20 14.81
C GLN A 106 -8.95 -8.67 14.78
N GLY A 107 -9.57 -9.12 15.87
CA GLY A 107 -10.05 -10.50 16.00
C GLY A 107 -8.93 -11.52 15.72
N ASP A 108 -9.21 -12.50 14.87
CA ASP A 108 -8.28 -13.57 14.48
C ASP A 108 -7.37 -13.19 13.30
N GLU A 109 -7.32 -11.92 12.90
CA GLU A 109 -6.46 -11.50 11.80
C GLU A 109 -4.97 -11.67 12.15
N VAL A 110 -4.22 -12.21 11.21
CA VAL A 110 -2.76 -12.31 11.29
C VAL A 110 -2.09 -10.94 11.18
N VAL A 111 -2.78 -9.99 10.54
CA VAL A 111 -2.24 -8.66 10.21
C VAL A 111 -2.38 -7.72 11.40
N VAL A 112 -1.25 -7.15 11.81
CA VAL A 112 -1.21 -6.06 12.80
C VAL A 112 -1.43 -4.72 12.10
N ARG A 113 -2.24 -3.85 12.71
CA ARG A 113 -2.61 -2.56 12.13
C ARG A 113 -2.36 -1.40 13.09
N CYS A 114 -2.03 -0.25 12.52
CA CYS A 114 -2.09 1.03 13.21
C CYS A 114 -3.53 1.34 13.61
N SER A 115 -3.75 1.70 14.87
CA SER A 115 -5.07 2.08 15.40
C SER A 115 -5.54 3.46 14.98
N ALA A 116 -4.64 4.32 14.51
CA ALA A 116 -4.98 5.65 14.04
C ALA A 116 -5.73 5.59 12.70
N THR A 117 -6.57 6.59 12.48
CA THR A 117 -7.22 6.81 11.18
C THR A 117 -6.23 7.38 10.15
N ARG A 118 -6.65 7.39 8.88
CA ARG A 118 -5.90 7.98 7.77
C ARG A 118 -5.55 9.46 8.03
N ASP A 119 -6.43 10.20 8.70
CA ASP A 119 -6.22 11.62 9.00
C ASP A 119 -5.10 11.86 10.01
N PHE A 120 -4.83 10.89 10.86
CA PHE A 120 -3.79 10.98 11.89
C PHE A 120 -2.46 10.35 11.47
N CYS A 121 -2.50 9.29 10.65
CA CYS A 121 -1.30 8.55 10.28
C CYS A 121 -0.78 9.01 8.90
N PRO A 122 0.37 9.71 8.83
CA PRO A 122 0.92 10.20 7.56
C PRO A 122 1.14 9.09 6.52
N ALA A 123 1.61 7.90 6.94
CA ALA A 123 1.80 6.78 6.02
C ALA A 123 0.47 6.30 5.41
N GLN A 124 -0.58 6.13 6.24
CA GLN A 124 -1.91 5.76 5.71
C GLN A 124 -2.45 6.81 4.74
N ARG A 125 -2.24 8.09 5.05
CA ARG A 125 -2.62 9.21 4.18
C ARG A 125 -1.90 9.14 2.84
N LYS A 126 -0.57 9.04 2.84
CA LYS A 126 0.25 8.92 1.63
C LYS A 126 -0.19 7.74 0.78
N GLU A 127 -0.26 6.55 1.36
CA GLU A 127 -0.65 5.34 0.65
C GLU A 127 -2.11 5.38 0.15
N GLY A 128 -3.01 6.02 0.90
CA GLY A 128 -4.39 6.27 0.47
C GLY A 128 -4.46 7.20 -0.73
N LEU A 129 -3.68 8.28 -0.75
CA LEU A 129 -3.61 9.23 -1.86
C LEU A 129 -2.94 8.60 -3.10
N LYS A 130 -1.85 7.83 -2.93
CA LYS A 130 -1.22 7.06 -4.02
C LYS A 130 -2.21 6.11 -4.67
N HIS A 131 -3.01 5.40 -3.87
CA HIS A 131 -4.08 4.55 -4.39
C HIS A 131 -5.14 5.37 -5.13
N PHE A 132 -5.62 6.48 -4.56
CA PHE A 132 -6.66 7.33 -5.14
C PHE A 132 -6.31 7.84 -6.54
N VAL A 133 -5.04 8.20 -6.76
CA VAL A 133 -4.57 8.73 -8.06
C VAL A 133 -4.02 7.66 -9.00
N SER A 134 -3.97 6.39 -8.57
CA SER A 134 -3.38 5.30 -9.34
C SER A 134 -4.12 5.02 -10.65
N ARG A 135 -3.46 4.30 -11.57
CA ARG A 135 -3.96 3.98 -12.91
C ARG A 135 -5.34 3.32 -12.93
N LEU A 136 -5.63 2.44 -11.97
CA LEU A 136 -6.93 1.74 -11.88
C LEU A 136 -7.99 2.57 -11.17
N ALA A 137 -7.58 3.61 -10.43
CA ALA A 137 -8.46 4.56 -9.74
C ALA A 137 -8.70 5.81 -10.62
N LEU A 138 -8.33 7.00 -10.20
CA LEU A 138 -8.57 8.24 -10.97
C LEU A 138 -7.55 8.48 -12.10
N ASP A 139 -6.45 7.73 -12.16
CA ASP A 139 -5.44 7.79 -13.22
C ASP A 139 -4.89 9.20 -13.47
N VAL A 140 -4.43 9.84 -12.41
CA VAL A 140 -3.91 11.21 -12.50
C VAL A 140 -2.46 11.18 -12.97
N ASP A 141 -2.25 11.44 -14.26
CA ASP A 141 -0.91 11.49 -14.84
C ASP A 141 -0.03 12.58 -14.21
N GLY A 142 1.22 12.23 -13.94
CA GLY A 142 2.19 13.16 -13.35
C GLY A 142 2.14 13.24 -11.82
N LEU A 143 1.17 12.61 -11.16
CA LEU A 143 1.05 12.58 -9.70
C LEU A 143 1.59 11.26 -9.13
N GLY A 144 2.91 11.08 -9.22
CA GLY A 144 3.59 9.87 -8.72
C GLY A 144 3.88 9.91 -7.21
N ASP A 145 4.35 8.78 -6.67
CA ASP A 145 4.57 8.55 -5.24
C ASP A 145 5.39 9.65 -4.55
N LYS A 146 6.52 10.06 -5.17
CA LYS A 146 7.41 11.09 -4.61
C LYS A 146 6.73 12.45 -4.49
N LEU A 147 5.83 12.77 -5.41
CA LEU A 147 5.11 14.03 -5.38
C LEU A 147 4.00 14.00 -4.31
N ILE A 148 3.30 12.87 -4.19
CA ILE A 148 2.36 12.64 -3.08
C ILE A 148 3.08 12.79 -1.73
N ASP A 149 4.26 12.19 -1.59
CA ASP A 149 5.05 12.29 -0.36
C ASP A 149 5.37 13.75 -0.03
N GLN A 150 5.82 14.56 -1.02
CA GLN A 150 6.09 15.99 -0.82
C GLN A 150 4.83 16.78 -0.43
N LEU A 151 3.70 16.54 -1.11
CA LEU A 151 2.44 17.23 -0.84
C LEU A 151 1.95 17.00 0.58
N VAL A 152 2.06 15.77 1.07
CA VAL A 152 1.67 15.42 2.45
C VAL A 152 2.68 15.94 3.46
N ASP A 153 4.00 15.82 3.21
CA ASP A 153 5.04 16.25 4.13
C ASP A 153 5.10 17.78 4.29
N GLN A 154 4.68 18.52 3.25
CA GLN A 154 4.54 19.97 3.29
C GLN A 154 3.14 20.44 3.73
N GLU A 155 2.29 19.52 4.19
CA GLU A 155 0.92 19.79 4.67
C GLU A 155 0.02 20.50 3.64
N LEU A 156 0.33 20.37 2.34
CA LEU A 156 -0.46 20.94 1.26
C LEU A 156 -1.72 20.11 0.97
N VAL A 157 -1.69 18.81 1.29
CA VAL A 157 -2.76 17.86 1.06
C VAL A 157 -2.96 16.99 2.29
N ALA A 158 -4.12 17.08 2.91
CA ALA A 158 -4.55 16.25 4.04
C ALA A 158 -5.47 15.09 3.60
N ASN A 159 -6.22 15.28 2.52
CA ASN A 159 -7.18 14.30 1.99
C ASN A 159 -7.26 14.41 0.45
N ALA A 160 -8.04 13.51 -0.17
CA ALA A 160 -8.15 13.44 -1.62
C ALA A 160 -8.80 14.70 -2.26
N ALA A 161 -9.68 15.39 -1.55
CA ALA A 161 -10.34 16.61 -2.07
C ALA A 161 -9.33 17.76 -2.22
N ASP A 162 -8.34 17.83 -1.34
CA ASP A 162 -7.30 18.87 -1.36
C ASP A 162 -6.46 18.82 -2.64
N LEU A 163 -6.35 17.65 -3.29
CA LEU A 163 -5.66 17.51 -4.57
C LEU A 163 -6.28 18.40 -5.66
N PHE A 164 -7.60 18.54 -5.64
CA PHE A 164 -8.34 19.36 -6.60
C PHE A 164 -8.37 20.86 -6.27
N ALA A 165 -7.85 21.23 -5.09
CA ALA A 165 -7.68 22.62 -4.66
C ALA A 165 -6.23 23.14 -4.84
N LEU A 166 -5.31 22.30 -5.32
CA LEU A 166 -3.92 22.68 -5.55
C LEU A 166 -3.81 23.79 -6.58
N THR A 167 -2.96 24.77 -6.30
CA THR A 167 -2.67 25.90 -7.18
C THR A 167 -1.36 25.72 -7.93
N HIS A 168 -1.22 26.35 -9.08
CA HIS A 168 0.02 26.40 -9.86
C HIS A 168 1.21 26.86 -8.99
N GLN A 169 1.00 27.91 -8.17
CA GLN A 169 2.05 28.47 -7.33
C GLN A 169 2.57 27.45 -6.28
N GLN A 170 1.68 26.69 -5.64
CA GLN A 170 2.04 25.64 -4.70
C GLN A 170 2.85 24.53 -5.38
N LEU A 171 2.42 24.11 -6.57
CA LEU A 171 3.10 23.04 -7.31
C LEU A 171 4.51 23.44 -7.74
N VAL A 172 4.67 24.64 -8.30
CA VAL A 172 6.00 25.13 -8.77
C VAL A 172 6.99 25.31 -7.61
N ALA A 173 6.51 25.46 -6.38
CA ALA A 173 7.36 25.54 -5.20
C ALA A 173 7.92 24.17 -4.76
N LEU A 174 7.39 23.05 -5.28
CA LEU A 174 7.86 21.71 -4.96
C LEU A 174 9.16 21.36 -5.68
N GLU A 175 9.94 20.47 -5.07
CA GLU A 175 11.19 20.01 -5.68
C GLU A 175 10.95 19.34 -7.03
N ARG A 176 11.75 19.70 -8.01
CA ARG A 176 11.72 19.17 -9.39
C ARG A 176 10.42 19.41 -10.14
N MET A 177 9.59 20.35 -9.69
CA MET A 177 8.33 20.74 -10.35
C MET A 177 8.51 22.06 -11.11
N GLY A 178 8.62 21.98 -12.44
CA GLY A 178 8.65 23.14 -13.30
C GLY A 178 7.25 23.59 -13.72
N ALA A 179 7.10 24.83 -14.19
CA ALA A 179 5.82 25.42 -14.59
C ALA A 179 5.02 24.53 -15.56
N LYS A 180 5.68 23.99 -16.61
CA LYS A 180 5.00 23.10 -17.58
C LYS A 180 4.49 21.79 -16.95
N SER A 181 5.20 21.26 -15.95
CA SER A 181 4.77 20.05 -15.24
C SER A 181 3.60 20.34 -14.31
N ALA A 182 3.62 21.50 -13.65
CA ALA A 182 2.51 21.99 -12.84
C ALA A 182 1.23 22.19 -13.68
N ASP A 183 1.33 22.82 -14.85
CA ASP A 183 0.21 23.00 -15.78
C ASP A 183 -0.38 21.66 -16.22
N LYS A 184 0.48 20.69 -16.60
CA LYS A 184 0.04 19.35 -17.00
C LYS A 184 -0.66 18.61 -15.85
N LEU A 185 -0.12 18.70 -14.63
CA LEU A 185 -0.73 18.07 -13.47
C LEU A 185 -2.10 18.68 -13.14
N LEU A 186 -2.23 20.00 -13.17
CA LEU A 186 -3.52 20.65 -12.95
C LEU A 186 -4.55 20.25 -14.02
N ALA A 187 -4.14 20.15 -15.28
CA ALA A 187 -5.00 19.64 -16.35
C ALA A 187 -5.40 18.18 -16.14
N ALA A 188 -4.48 17.32 -15.66
CA ALA A 188 -4.77 15.93 -15.35
C ALA A 188 -5.74 15.78 -14.16
N LEU A 189 -5.58 16.60 -13.11
CA LEU A 189 -6.51 16.66 -11.99
C LEU A 189 -7.91 17.10 -12.43
N GLU A 190 -8.00 18.11 -13.31
CA GLU A 190 -9.29 18.56 -13.84
C GLU A 190 -9.97 17.47 -14.69
N ALA A 191 -9.20 16.78 -15.54
CA ALA A 191 -9.72 15.68 -16.35
C ALA A 191 -10.18 14.49 -15.46
N ALA A 192 -9.50 14.21 -14.35
CA ALA A 192 -9.85 13.13 -13.43
C ALA A 192 -11.22 13.32 -12.74
N LYS A 193 -11.76 14.54 -12.71
CA LYS A 193 -13.13 14.80 -12.22
C LYS A 193 -14.20 14.15 -13.10
N GLN A 194 -13.87 13.81 -14.36
CA GLN A 194 -14.77 13.12 -15.29
C GLN A 194 -14.54 11.59 -15.24
N THR A 195 -14.51 11.01 -14.05
CA THR A 195 -14.33 9.58 -13.86
C THR A 195 -15.66 8.82 -13.88
N THR A 196 -15.62 7.50 -13.93
CA THR A 196 -16.81 6.63 -13.80
C THR A 196 -17.05 6.26 -12.35
N LEU A 197 -18.31 5.96 -11.97
CA LEU A 197 -18.68 5.58 -10.61
C LEU A 197 -17.86 4.36 -10.10
N PRO A 198 -17.65 3.26 -10.88
CA PRO A 198 -16.82 2.15 -10.43
C PRO A 198 -15.40 2.57 -10.08
N ARG A 199 -14.77 3.42 -10.89
CA ARG A 199 -13.41 3.91 -10.64
C ARG A 199 -13.36 4.81 -9.41
N PHE A 200 -14.37 5.65 -9.21
CA PHE A 200 -14.47 6.49 -8.04
C PHE A 200 -14.62 5.68 -6.75
N ILE A 201 -15.53 4.69 -6.72
CA ILE A 201 -15.70 3.79 -5.57
C ILE A 201 -14.38 3.06 -5.26
N TYR A 202 -13.72 2.52 -6.29
CA TYR A 202 -12.42 1.87 -6.12
C TYR A 202 -11.35 2.86 -5.58
N ALA A 203 -11.33 4.09 -6.09
CA ALA A 203 -10.38 5.14 -5.68
C ALA A 203 -10.52 5.50 -4.20
N LEU A 204 -11.71 5.44 -3.60
CA LEU A 204 -11.92 5.67 -2.17
C LEU A 204 -11.09 4.72 -1.31
N GLY A 205 -10.69 3.56 -1.85
CA GLY A 205 -9.82 2.61 -1.20
C GLY A 205 -10.44 1.97 0.03
N ILE A 206 -11.76 1.78 0.01
CA ILE A 206 -12.50 1.08 1.07
C ILE A 206 -11.92 -0.33 1.22
N ARG A 207 -11.76 -0.75 2.47
CA ARG A 207 -11.22 -2.07 2.77
C ARG A 207 -12.13 -3.15 2.20
N GLU A 208 -11.53 -4.23 1.68
CA GLU A 208 -12.22 -5.36 1.02
C GLU A 208 -12.96 -4.98 -0.29
N VAL A 209 -12.93 -3.71 -0.71
CA VAL A 209 -13.53 -3.29 -1.98
C VAL A 209 -12.44 -3.21 -3.05
N GLY A 210 -12.41 -4.22 -3.92
CA GLY A 210 -11.58 -4.27 -5.12
C GLY A 210 -12.29 -3.72 -6.35
N GLU A 211 -11.64 -3.76 -7.54
CA GLU A 211 -12.24 -3.29 -8.80
C GLU A 211 -13.56 -4.00 -9.13
N ALA A 212 -13.62 -5.33 -8.95
CA ALA A 212 -14.83 -6.11 -9.22
C ALA A 212 -15.99 -5.73 -8.28
N THR A 213 -15.72 -5.58 -6.98
CA THR A 213 -16.71 -5.15 -5.98
C THR A 213 -17.18 -3.73 -6.24
N ALA A 214 -16.25 -2.82 -6.58
CA ALA A 214 -16.60 -1.44 -6.95
C ALA A 214 -17.49 -1.38 -8.20
N ALA A 215 -17.24 -2.22 -9.19
CA ALA A 215 -18.07 -2.34 -10.39
C ALA A 215 -19.48 -2.91 -10.05
N ALA A 216 -19.55 -3.93 -9.19
CA ALA A 216 -20.81 -4.51 -8.75
C ALA A 216 -21.66 -3.49 -7.99
N LEU A 217 -21.06 -2.73 -7.06
CA LEU A 217 -21.72 -1.63 -6.33
C LEU A 217 -22.24 -0.55 -7.29
N ALA A 218 -21.40 -0.09 -8.20
CA ALA A 218 -21.78 0.94 -9.18
C ALA A 218 -22.92 0.47 -10.10
N HIS A 219 -22.90 -0.81 -10.51
CA HIS A 219 -23.96 -1.38 -11.33
C HIS A 219 -25.30 -1.49 -10.56
N HIS A 220 -25.24 -1.89 -9.29
CA HIS A 220 -26.44 -2.10 -8.46
C HIS A 220 -27.10 -0.77 -8.06
N PHE A 221 -26.32 0.20 -7.59
CA PHE A 221 -26.84 1.46 -7.07
C PHE A 221 -27.00 2.54 -8.15
N GLY A 222 -26.26 2.46 -9.25
CA GLY A 222 -26.34 3.39 -10.38
C GLY A 222 -25.72 4.76 -10.15
N ASP A 223 -25.78 5.29 -8.92
CA ASP A 223 -25.19 6.58 -8.53
C ASP A 223 -24.59 6.50 -7.12
N ILE A 224 -23.86 7.56 -6.72
CA ILE A 224 -23.18 7.61 -5.42
C ILE A 224 -24.15 7.87 -4.27
N GLU A 225 -25.18 8.70 -4.48
CA GLU A 225 -26.16 9.00 -3.44
C GLU A 225 -26.91 7.76 -2.93
N PRO A 226 -27.48 6.87 -3.79
CA PRO A 226 -28.11 5.63 -3.32
C PRO A 226 -27.12 4.72 -2.57
N LEU A 227 -25.83 4.72 -2.95
CA LEU A 227 -24.81 3.94 -2.25
C LEU A 227 -24.53 4.53 -0.85
N CYS A 228 -24.46 5.85 -0.72
CA CYS A 228 -24.26 6.52 0.58
C CYS A 228 -25.43 6.31 1.55
N ASP A 229 -26.63 6.15 1.03
CA ASP A 229 -27.86 5.95 1.83
C ASP A 229 -28.15 4.45 2.12
N ALA A 230 -27.34 3.53 1.55
CA ALA A 230 -27.55 2.09 1.67
C ALA A 230 -27.24 1.59 3.10
N ASP A 231 -28.13 0.77 3.63
CA ASP A 231 -27.87 0.01 4.85
C ASP A 231 -27.13 -1.32 4.56
N ALA A 232 -26.71 -2.01 5.62
CA ALA A 232 -26.00 -3.28 5.50
C ALA A 232 -26.78 -4.33 4.69
N GLN A 233 -28.12 -4.37 4.82
CA GLN A 233 -28.97 -5.32 4.10
C GLN A 233 -28.99 -5.02 2.60
N ALA A 234 -29.08 -3.76 2.23
CA ALA A 234 -29.03 -3.32 0.84
C ALA A 234 -27.64 -3.61 0.21
N LEU A 235 -26.56 -3.42 0.97
CA LEU A 235 -25.21 -3.75 0.53
C LEU A 235 -25.02 -5.27 0.34
N GLU A 236 -25.52 -6.09 1.26
CA GLU A 236 -25.46 -7.56 1.16
C GLU A 236 -26.32 -8.14 0.03
N ALA A 237 -27.27 -7.37 -0.51
CA ALA A 237 -28.05 -7.77 -1.70
C ALA A 237 -27.21 -7.69 -3.00
N VAL A 238 -26.06 -7.02 -2.96
CA VAL A 238 -25.13 -6.95 -4.10
C VAL A 238 -24.32 -8.25 -4.19
N SER A 239 -24.16 -8.79 -5.40
CA SER A 239 -23.39 -10.03 -5.61
C SER A 239 -21.96 -9.92 -5.05
N ASP A 240 -21.51 -10.98 -4.40
CA ASP A 240 -20.18 -11.12 -3.79
C ASP A 240 -19.89 -10.13 -2.64
N ILE A 241 -20.92 -9.51 -2.07
CA ILE A 241 -20.81 -8.69 -0.85
C ILE A 241 -21.41 -9.45 0.33
N GLY A 242 -20.53 -9.91 1.23
CA GLY A 242 -20.92 -10.48 2.51
C GLY A 242 -20.87 -9.47 3.65
N PRO A 243 -21.25 -9.88 4.89
CA PRO A 243 -21.32 -8.99 6.06
C PRO A 243 -20.04 -8.22 6.35
N ILE A 244 -18.85 -8.84 6.14
CA ILE A 244 -17.55 -8.20 6.39
C ILE A 244 -17.31 -7.04 5.41
N VAL A 245 -17.65 -7.24 4.14
CA VAL A 245 -17.49 -6.20 3.10
C VAL A 245 -18.52 -5.09 3.31
N ALA A 246 -19.79 -5.45 3.58
CA ALA A 246 -20.85 -4.48 3.88
C ALA A 246 -20.52 -3.59 5.08
N GLN A 247 -19.91 -4.15 6.12
CA GLN A 247 -19.47 -3.37 7.29
C GLN A 247 -18.29 -2.42 6.97
N SER A 248 -17.52 -2.71 5.93
CA SER A 248 -16.38 -1.88 5.52
C SER A 248 -16.80 -0.70 4.64
N ILE A 249 -17.95 -0.83 3.96
CA ILE A 249 -18.57 0.19 3.13
C ILE A 249 -19.37 1.16 3.99
#